data_1b3d362b69d0b958c64fe94171be28af
#
_entry.id   1b3d362b69d0b958c64fe94171be28af
#
_cell.length_a   1.000
_cell.length_b   1.000
_cell.length_c   1.000
_cell.angle_alpha   90.00
_cell.angle_beta   90.00
_cell.angle_gamma   90.00
#
_symmetry.space_group_name_H-M   'P 1'
#
loop_
_entity.id
_entity.type
_entity.pdbx_description
1 polymer ?
#
loop_
_entity_poly.entity_id
_entity_poly.type
_entity_poly.pdbx_seq_one_letter_code
_entity_poly.pdbx_strand_id
1 'polypeptide(L)'
;MQNIVITSPAAGTYLLKGHLIFNTINKAVLNTLDFNQAPTSITIDLQQVGEIDSAGLALLIEWIKFAQAHQKKLYFDNIPAQLTALAKLSYISEIDLFTTKNN
;
A
#
# COMPACT_ATOMS: atom_id res chain seq x y z
N MET A 1 12.47 -12.70 13.49
CA MET A 1 12.12 -11.37 12.99
C MET A 1 11.18 -11.52 11.81
N GLN A 2 10.12 -10.75 11.80
CA GLN A 2 9.13 -10.87 10.74
C GLN A 2 9.35 -9.78 9.71
N ASN A 3 9.47 -10.19 8.47
CA ASN A 3 9.63 -9.26 7.35
C ASN A 3 8.33 -9.18 6.57
N ILE A 4 8.16 -8.06 5.88
CA ILE A 4 7.08 -7.94 4.91
C ILE A 4 7.45 -8.77 3.69
N VAL A 5 6.50 -9.59 3.24
CA VAL A 5 6.63 -10.36 2.01
C VAL A 5 5.68 -9.78 0.99
N ILE A 6 6.22 -9.43 -0.17
CA ILE A 6 5.42 -8.88 -1.27
C ILE A 6 5.53 -9.83 -2.44
N THR A 7 4.39 -10.35 -2.88
CA THR A 7 4.32 -11.24 -4.04
C THR A 7 3.43 -10.62 -5.11
N SER A 8 3.62 -11.05 -6.35
CA SER A 8 2.80 -10.56 -7.46
C SER A 8 2.18 -11.75 -8.17
N PRO A 9 0.95 -12.12 -7.79
CA PRO A 9 0.27 -13.26 -8.43
C PRO A 9 -0.10 -13.01 -9.89
N ALA A 10 -0.20 -11.74 -10.28
CA ALA A 10 -0.51 -11.36 -11.66
C ALA A 10 0.12 -10.00 -11.93
N ALA A 11 0.25 -9.65 -13.21
CA ALA A 11 0.81 -8.36 -13.59
C ALA A 11 -0.03 -7.22 -13.00
N GLY A 12 0.62 -6.30 -12.31
CA GLY A 12 -0.05 -5.16 -11.69
C GLY A 12 -0.79 -5.47 -10.41
N THR A 13 -0.74 -6.70 -9.91
CA THR A 13 -1.37 -7.09 -8.65
C THR A 13 -0.29 -7.52 -7.66
N TYR A 14 -0.33 -6.95 -6.47
CA TYR A 14 0.63 -7.24 -5.40
C TYR A 14 -0.10 -7.64 -4.14
N LEU A 15 0.40 -8.65 -3.48
CA LEU A 15 -0.12 -9.13 -2.20
C LEU A 15 0.92 -8.87 -1.13
N LEU A 16 0.54 -8.13 -0.10
CA LEU A 16 1.39 -7.85 1.04
C LEU A 16 1.04 -8.80 2.18
N LYS A 17 2.07 -9.37 2.79
CA LYS A 17 1.90 -10.25 3.94
C LYS A 17 2.85 -9.80 5.05
N GLY A 18 2.32 -9.64 6.25
CA GLY A 18 3.09 -9.26 7.44
C GLY A 18 2.62 -7.96 8.03
N HIS A 19 3.35 -7.45 9.01
CA HIS A 19 3.03 -6.21 9.68
C HIS A 19 3.64 -5.02 8.94
N LEU A 20 2.87 -3.96 8.78
CA LEU A 20 3.34 -2.70 8.19
C LEU A 20 3.60 -1.71 9.32
N ILE A 21 4.72 -1.90 10.00
CA ILE A 21 5.10 -1.12 11.16
C ILE A 21 6.53 -0.61 11.00
N PHE A 22 6.93 0.31 11.85
CA PHE A 22 8.24 0.94 11.79
C PHE A 22 9.38 -0.09 11.67
N ASN A 23 9.30 -1.19 12.42
CA ASN A 23 10.38 -2.17 12.45
C ASN A 23 10.47 -3.02 11.17
N THR A 24 9.46 -3.04 10.33
CA THR A 24 9.44 -3.87 9.12
C THR A 24 9.66 -3.07 7.85
N ILE A 25 9.55 -1.75 7.90
CA ILE A 25 9.58 -0.90 6.72
C ILE A 25 10.98 -0.31 6.55
N ASN A 26 11.53 -0.45 5.34
CA ASN A 26 12.84 0.06 4.99
C ASN A 26 12.85 0.44 3.50
N LYS A 27 13.99 0.90 3.02
CA LYS A 27 14.12 1.31 1.61
C LYS A 27 13.88 0.15 0.65
N ALA A 28 14.25 -1.07 1.01
CA ALA A 28 14.02 -2.22 0.14
C ALA A 28 12.52 -2.46 -0.03
N VAL A 29 11.74 -2.36 1.05
CA VAL A 29 10.29 -2.48 0.98
C VAL A 29 9.71 -1.36 0.13
N LEU A 30 10.13 -0.12 0.36
CA LEU A 30 9.63 1.03 -0.41
C LEU A 30 9.88 0.85 -1.90
N ASN A 31 11.03 0.29 -2.27
CA ASN A 31 11.45 0.17 -3.67
C ASN A 31 11.04 -1.15 -4.33
N THR A 32 10.26 -1.98 -3.66
CA THR A 32 9.84 -3.27 -4.21
C THR A 32 8.93 -3.10 -5.42
N LEU A 33 8.07 -2.09 -5.42
CA LEU A 33 7.16 -1.84 -6.53
C LEU A 33 7.85 -0.96 -7.57
N ASP A 34 7.93 -1.48 -8.80
CA ASP A 34 8.53 -0.73 -9.90
C ASP A 34 7.42 -0.07 -10.73
N PHE A 35 7.15 1.18 -10.46
CA PHE A 35 6.07 1.90 -11.13
C PHE A 35 6.39 2.23 -12.58
N ASN A 36 7.65 2.18 -12.98
CA ASN A 36 8.02 2.35 -14.39
C ASN A 36 7.60 1.17 -15.24
N GLN A 37 7.74 -0.04 -14.70
CA GLN A 37 7.44 -1.28 -15.43
C GLN A 37 6.01 -1.76 -15.21
N ALA A 38 5.30 -1.18 -14.26
CA ALA A 38 3.96 -1.60 -13.93
C ALA A 38 2.97 -1.23 -15.03
N PRO A 39 1.89 -2.00 -15.20
CA PRO A 39 0.81 -1.58 -16.08
C PRO A 39 0.14 -0.32 -15.55
N THR A 40 -0.76 0.25 -16.34
CA THR A 40 -1.45 1.49 -15.99
C THR A 40 -2.23 1.40 -14.67
N SER A 41 -2.75 0.22 -14.37
CA SER A 41 -3.55 -0.01 -13.17
C SER A 41 -2.83 -0.99 -12.25
N ILE A 42 -2.66 -0.62 -11.00
CA ILE A 42 -1.94 -1.40 -9.98
C ILE A 42 -2.91 -1.63 -8.82
N THR A 43 -2.96 -2.87 -8.34
CA THR A 43 -3.76 -3.23 -7.17
C THR A 43 -2.85 -3.81 -6.10
N ILE A 44 -3.00 -3.32 -4.88
CA ILE A 44 -2.28 -3.84 -3.72
C ILE A 44 -3.32 -4.45 -2.78
N ASP A 45 -3.20 -5.75 -2.54
CA ASP A 45 -4.11 -6.49 -1.66
C ASP A 45 -3.53 -6.50 -0.25
N LEU A 46 -4.30 -5.98 0.70
CA LEU A 46 -3.90 -5.85 2.09
C LEU A 46 -4.53 -6.91 2.99
N GLN A 47 -5.13 -7.95 2.41
CA GLN A 47 -5.86 -8.94 3.18
C GLN A 47 -4.98 -9.66 4.21
N GLN A 48 -3.71 -9.88 3.88
CA GLN A 48 -2.78 -10.61 4.75
C GLN A 48 -1.88 -9.69 5.57
N VAL A 49 -2.20 -8.41 5.63
CA VAL A 49 -1.48 -7.46 6.46
C VAL A 49 -1.97 -7.60 7.90
N GLY A 50 -1.03 -7.64 8.83
CA GLY A 50 -1.33 -7.69 10.27
C GLY A 50 -1.44 -6.28 10.83
N GLU A 51 -0.58 -5.94 11.78
CA GLU A 51 -0.61 -4.62 12.41
C GLU A 51 -0.12 -3.54 11.43
N ILE A 52 -0.68 -2.33 11.59
CA ILE A 52 -0.26 -1.16 10.83
C ILE A 52 -0.10 -0.01 11.81
N ASP A 53 1.03 0.67 11.75
CA ASP A 53 1.23 1.92 12.48
C ASP A 53 1.40 3.08 11.51
N SER A 54 1.77 4.25 12.01
CA SER A 54 1.92 5.42 11.16
C SER A 54 3.03 5.28 10.12
N ALA A 55 4.05 4.45 10.39
CA ALA A 55 5.07 4.17 9.37
C ALA A 55 4.49 3.37 8.21
N GLY A 56 3.59 2.42 8.52
CA GLY A 56 2.87 1.68 7.48
C GLY A 56 2.00 2.58 6.62
N LEU A 57 1.26 3.48 7.27
CA LEU A 57 0.46 4.45 6.54
C LEU A 57 1.34 5.32 5.64
N ALA A 58 2.48 5.78 6.15
CA ALA A 58 3.40 6.59 5.36
C ALA A 58 3.93 5.84 4.13
N LEU A 59 4.21 4.56 4.26
CA LEU A 59 4.63 3.73 3.14
C LEU A 59 3.58 3.72 2.04
N LEU A 60 2.33 3.48 2.39
CA LEU A 60 1.25 3.43 1.42
C LEU A 60 1.05 4.79 0.74
N ILE A 61 1.20 5.88 1.48
CA ILE A 61 1.11 7.23 0.93
C ILE A 61 2.24 7.48 -0.07
N GLU A 62 3.47 7.03 0.24
CA GLU A 62 4.58 7.18 -0.70
C GLU A 62 4.32 6.41 -1.99
N TRP A 63 3.77 5.21 -1.91
CA TRP A 63 3.40 4.46 -3.11
C TRP A 63 2.33 5.17 -3.92
N ILE A 64 1.36 5.80 -3.26
CA ILE A 64 0.34 6.60 -3.95
C ILE A 64 1.00 7.75 -4.71
N LYS A 65 1.95 8.44 -4.07
CA LYS A 65 2.68 9.54 -4.71
C LYS A 65 3.49 9.05 -5.91
N PHE A 66 4.17 7.90 -5.77
CA PHE A 66 4.95 7.34 -6.87
C PHE A 66 4.04 6.96 -8.04
N ALA A 67 2.89 6.36 -7.74
CA ALA A 67 1.93 6.02 -8.78
C ALA A 67 1.46 7.26 -9.53
N GLN A 68 1.13 8.31 -8.81
CA GLN A 68 0.70 9.57 -9.42
C GLN A 68 1.81 10.17 -10.29
N ALA A 69 3.04 10.14 -9.81
CA ALA A 69 4.19 10.67 -10.56
C ALA A 69 4.43 9.92 -11.86
N HIS A 70 4.08 8.63 -11.91
CA HIS A 70 4.23 7.80 -13.10
C HIS A 70 2.92 7.64 -13.88
N GLN A 71 1.89 8.41 -13.52
CA GLN A 71 0.59 8.39 -14.18
C GLN A 71 -0.05 7.01 -14.15
N LYS A 72 0.10 6.31 -13.02
CA LYS A 72 -0.50 5.00 -12.78
C LYS A 72 -1.68 5.17 -11.83
N LYS A 73 -2.68 4.30 -11.98
CA LYS A 73 -3.79 4.22 -11.04
C LYS A 73 -3.48 3.16 -10.00
N LEU A 74 -3.56 3.52 -8.73
CA LEU A 74 -3.25 2.63 -7.63
C LEU A 74 -4.51 2.39 -6.80
N TYR A 75 -4.83 1.13 -6.60
CA TYR A 75 -5.99 0.69 -5.82
C TYR A 75 -5.53 -0.19 -4.68
N PHE A 76 -6.26 -0.13 -3.57
CA PHE A 76 -6.04 -1.02 -2.44
C PHE A 76 -7.28 -1.88 -2.24
N ASP A 77 -7.07 -3.20 -2.18
CA ASP A 77 -8.12 -4.15 -1.88
C ASP A 77 -7.99 -4.62 -0.43
N ASN A 78 -9.13 -4.95 0.17
CA ASN A 78 -9.20 -5.50 1.54
C ASN A 78 -8.53 -4.58 2.56
N ILE A 79 -8.90 -3.32 2.53
CA ILE A 79 -8.33 -2.30 3.42
C ILE A 79 -8.72 -2.61 4.86
N PRO A 80 -7.73 -2.81 5.77
CA PRO A 80 -8.06 -3.09 7.17
C PRO A 80 -8.70 -1.88 7.84
N ALA A 81 -9.62 -2.14 8.77
CA ALA A 81 -10.24 -1.07 9.54
C ALA A 81 -9.23 -0.22 10.29
N GLN A 82 -8.16 -0.83 10.77
CA GLN A 82 -7.09 -0.14 11.47
C GLN A 82 -6.44 0.93 10.58
N LEU A 83 -6.24 0.63 9.30
CA LEU A 83 -5.67 1.59 8.36
C LEU A 83 -6.62 2.76 8.14
N THR A 84 -7.90 2.50 7.99
CA THR A 84 -8.92 3.55 7.85
C THR A 84 -8.93 4.45 9.06
N ALA A 85 -8.83 3.88 10.26
CA ALA A 85 -8.80 4.65 11.51
C ALA A 85 -7.56 5.56 11.57
N LEU A 86 -6.39 5.03 11.19
CA LEU A 86 -5.16 5.82 11.16
C LEU A 86 -5.25 6.97 10.16
N ALA A 87 -5.82 6.71 9.00
CA ALA A 87 -5.98 7.73 7.97
C ALA A 87 -6.89 8.87 8.46
N LYS A 88 -7.96 8.55 9.16
CA LYS A 88 -8.85 9.55 9.73
C LYS A 88 -8.15 10.42 10.76
N LEU A 89 -7.36 9.80 11.65
CA LEU A 89 -6.62 10.54 12.67
C LEU A 89 -5.58 11.49 12.05
N SER A 90 -5.10 11.16 10.87
CA SER A 90 -4.11 11.95 10.14
C SER A 90 -4.74 12.92 9.14
N TYR A 91 -6.06 13.04 9.12
CA TYR A 91 -6.79 13.89 8.19
C TYR A 91 -6.56 13.54 6.72
N ILE A 92 -6.19 12.30 6.46
CA ILE A 92 -5.87 11.84 5.10
C ILE A 92 -7.10 11.24 4.42
N SER A 93 -8.07 10.81 5.20
CA SER A 93 -9.27 10.16 4.67
C SER A 93 -10.09 11.05 3.72
N GLU A 94 -9.87 12.36 3.78
CA GLU A 94 -10.58 13.30 2.91
C GLU A 94 -10.04 13.32 1.49
N ILE A 95 -8.89 12.72 1.25
CA ILE A 95 -8.20 12.80 -0.03
C ILE A 95 -8.41 11.52 -0.83
N ASP A 96 -9.42 10.80 -0.61
CA ASP A 96 -9.78 9.64 -1.44
C ASP A 96 -8.57 8.77 -1.84
N LEU A 97 -7.60 8.61 -0.91
CA LEU A 97 -6.34 7.95 -1.20
C LEU A 97 -6.49 6.42 -1.23
N PHE A 98 -7.47 5.89 -0.53
CA PHE A 98 -7.65 4.45 -0.40
C PHE A 98 -8.87 3.99 -1.18
N THR A 99 -8.88 4.30 -2.46
CA THR A 99 -9.93 3.88 -3.37
C THR A 99 -9.74 2.40 -3.70
N THR A 100 -10.81 1.62 -3.64
CA THR A 100 -10.78 0.22 -4.06
C THR A 100 -11.35 0.10 -5.47
N LYS A 101 -11.05 -1.04 -6.12
CA LYS A 101 -11.58 -1.30 -7.45
C LYS A 101 -13.10 -1.37 -7.49
N ASN A 102 -13.73 -1.67 -6.37
CA ASN A 102 -15.15 -1.94 -6.30
C ASN A 102 -15.97 -0.71 -5.90
N ASN A 103 -15.35 0.43 -5.85
CA ASN A 103 -16.03 1.68 -5.54
C ASN A 103 -16.35 2.45 -6.80
#